data_a7c2f71b9406cc415dbd9089b8906c27
#
_entry.id   a7c2f71b9406cc415dbd9089b8906c27
#
_cell.length_a   1.000
_cell.length_b   1.000
_cell.length_c   1.000
_cell.angle_alpha   90.00
_cell.angle_beta   90.00
_cell.angle_gamma   90.00
#
_symmetry.space_group_name_H-M   'P 1'
#
loop_
_entity.id
_entity.type
_entity.pdbx_description
1 polymer ?
#
loop_
_entity_poly.entity_id
_entity_poly.type
_entity_poly.pdbx_seq_one_letter_code
_entity_poly.pdbx_strand_id
1 'polypeptide(L)'
;PAPVKKEAPAPAKKERSERSERRERGPRPEKREKPRAPRAEKPRAPRREESAPDAETVRAAREYFEGLCRQIGLPNTEVSAYETENKTLRVELHGEGMGMLIGKGGETMYALQYLASLSLNKSEGQFTRLELDIEGYREKRSAALEKLALRTAERAIKQKRNITMEYMQPYERRVIHATLQNHESVSTRSVGEDPFRRVIVVYEGRR
;
A
#
# COMPACT_ATOMS: atom_id res chain seq x y z
N PRO A 1 48.48 -10.28 -41.22
CA PRO A 1 48.90 -8.91 -40.99
C PRO A 1 47.85 -8.19 -40.12
N ALA A 2 48.29 -7.81 -38.93
CA ALA A 2 47.48 -7.07 -37.97
C ALA A 2 47.62 -5.56 -38.25
N PRO A 3 46.57 -4.75 -38.05
CA PRO A 3 46.74 -3.31 -38.09
C PRO A 3 47.05 -2.70 -36.72
N VAL A 4 47.92 -1.76 -36.81
CA VAL A 4 48.64 -0.95 -35.84
C VAL A 4 47.73 -0.10 -34.96
N LYS A 5 47.99 -0.07 -33.62
CA LYS A 5 47.46 0.86 -32.65
C LYS A 5 48.04 2.26 -32.89
N LYS A 6 47.14 3.28 -32.95
CA LYS A 6 47.55 4.69 -32.85
C LYS A 6 47.24 5.18 -31.43
N GLU A 7 48.32 5.53 -30.71
CA GLU A 7 48.28 6.29 -29.46
C GLU A 7 47.88 7.76 -29.75
N ALA A 8 47.06 8.33 -28.88
CA ALA A 8 46.76 9.75 -28.83
C ALA A 8 47.43 10.37 -27.58
N PRO A 9 47.99 11.61 -27.68
CA PRO A 9 48.88 12.15 -26.65
C PRO A 9 48.11 12.84 -25.51
N ALA A 10 48.75 12.79 -24.33
CA ALA A 10 48.32 13.46 -23.11
C ALA A 10 48.39 15.00 -23.20
N PRO A 11 47.47 15.76 -22.56
CA PRO A 11 47.67 17.18 -22.44
C PRO A 11 48.44 17.56 -21.15
N ALA A 12 49.30 18.55 -21.33
CA ALA A 12 50.26 19.10 -20.43
C ALA A 12 49.68 19.76 -19.16
N LYS A 13 50.42 19.63 -18.07
CA LYS A 13 50.33 20.42 -16.84
C LYS A 13 50.53 21.91 -17.10
N LYS A 14 49.62 22.73 -16.62
CA LYS A 14 49.87 24.16 -16.37
C LYS A 14 49.70 24.43 -14.90
N GLU A 15 50.81 24.62 -14.23
CA GLU A 15 50.89 25.31 -12.94
C GLU A 15 50.45 26.76 -13.11
N ARG A 16 49.55 27.22 -12.21
CA ARG A 16 49.38 28.65 -12.00
C ARG A 16 48.98 28.94 -10.56
N SER A 17 49.98 29.39 -9.83
CA SER A 17 50.04 30.31 -8.67
C SER A 17 48.76 30.56 -7.85
N GLU A 18 48.99 30.34 -6.58
CA GLU A 18 48.29 30.83 -5.42
C GLU A 18 47.92 32.32 -5.50
N ARG A 19 46.66 32.65 -5.24
CA ARG A 19 46.30 33.92 -4.65
C ARG A 19 45.08 33.72 -3.73
N SER A 20 45.37 33.77 -2.44
CA SER A 20 44.42 33.80 -1.34
C SER A 20 43.51 35.02 -1.42
N GLU A 21 42.25 34.82 -1.63
CA GLU A 21 41.22 35.80 -1.22
C GLU A 21 40.18 35.07 -0.33
N ARG A 22 40.37 35.35 0.95
CA ARG A 22 39.48 35.03 2.06
C ARG A 22 38.22 35.83 1.89
N ARG A 23 37.19 35.34 1.21
CA ARG A 23 35.84 35.91 1.20
C ARG A 23 35.08 35.39 2.41
N GLU A 24 34.84 36.29 3.35
CA GLU A 24 33.90 36.10 4.46
C GLU A 24 32.54 35.69 3.92
N ARG A 25 32.11 34.51 4.29
CA ARG A 25 30.75 34.05 4.04
C ARG A 25 29.82 34.67 5.10
N GLY A 26 29.12 35.71 4.71
CA GLY A 26 28.00 36.23 5.50
C GLY A 26 26.91 35.17 5.74
N PRO A 27 26.08 35.35 6.78
CA PRO A 27 25.07 34.36 7.15
C PRO A 27 24.06 34.14 6.02
N ARG A 28 23.85 32.89 5.70
CA ARG A 28 22.85 32.41 4.70
C ARG A 28 21.46 32.84 5.16
N PRO A 29 20.67 33.57 4.37
CA PRO A 29 19.32 33.97 4.77
C PRO A 29 18.45 32.71 5.01
N GLU A 30 17.88 32.62 6.20
CA GLU A 30 16.85 31.64 6.54
C GLU A 30 15.70 31.71 5.52
N LYS A 31 15.46 30.63 4.81
CA LYS A 31 14.26 30.51 3.98
C LYS A 31 13.05 30.52 4.91
N ARG A 32 12.40 31.68 5.03
CA ARG A 32 11.05 31.78 5.60
C ARG A 32 10.14 30.80 4.85
N GLU A 33 9.73 29.76 5.53
CA GLU A 33 8.65 28.87 5.06
C GLU A 33 7.40 29.75 4.89
N LYS A 34 6.99 29.91 3.64
CA LYS A 34 5.67 30.50 3.34
C LYS A 34 4.61 29.60 3.96
N PRO A 35 3.66 30.14 4.74
CA PRO A 35 2.56 29.35 5.27
C PRO A 35 1.83 28.70 4.10
N ARG A 36 1.73 27.37 4.12
CA ARG A 36 0.92 26.62 3.16
C ARG A 36 -0.51 27.11 3.30
N ALA A 37 -1.05 27.69 2.23
CA ALA A 37 -2.46 28.00 2.15
C ALA A 37 -3.30 26.78 2.55
N PRO A 38 -4.39 26.95 3.31
CA PRO A 38 -5.27 25.86 3.67
C PRO A 38 -5.78 25.22 2.38
N ARG A 39 -5.51 23.91 2.22
CA ARG A 39 -5.97 23.11 1.10
C ARG A 39 -7.50 23.15 1.14
N ALA A 40 -8.11 23.85 0.20
CA ALA A 40 -9.56 23.89 0.08
C ALA A 40 -10.11 22.46 0.11
N GLU A 41 -10.88 22.13 1.14
CA GLU A 41 -11.59 20.86 1.22
C GLU A 41 -12.55 20.81 0.04
N LYS A 42 -12.28 19.88 -0.88
CA LYS A 42 -13.26 19.55 -1.92
C LYS A 42 -14.55 19.14 -1.22
N PRO A 43 -15.71 19.67 -1.65
CA PRO A 43 -16.98 19.28 -1.05
C PRO A 43 -17.09 17.75 -1.10
N ARG A 44 -17.22 17.13 0.07
CA ARG A 44 -17.49 15.70 0.18
C ARG A 44 -18.84 15.46 -0.47
N ALA A 45 -18.89 14.59 -1.47
CA ALA A 45 -20.16 14.10 -2.00
C ALA A 45 -21.04 13.64 -0.85
N PRO A 46 -22.38 13.88 -0.91
CA PRO A 46 -23.29 13.46 0.15
C PRO A 46 -23.05 11.98 0.45
N ARG A 47 -22.83 11.65 1.72
CA ARG A 47 -22.72 10.27 2.17
C ARG A 47 -24.07 9.61 1.89
N ARG A 48 -24.08 8.64 0.98
CA ARG A 48 -25.23 7.76 0.80
C ARG A 48 -25.48 7.04 2.12
N GLU A 49 -26.73 6.88 2.51
CA GLU A 49 -27.08 6.12 3.71
C GLU A 49 -26.74 4.65 3.49
N GLU A 50 -25.94 4.07 4.38
CA GLU A 50 -25.59 2.65 4.35
C GLU A 50 -26.86 1.87 4.77
N SER A 51 -27.38 1.03 3.86
CA SER A 51 -28.51 0.16 4.12
C SER A 51 -28.07 -1.29 4.24
N ALA A 52 -28.84 -2.06 5.01
CA ALA A 52 -28.68 -3.51 5.03
C ALA A 52 -28.96 -4.08 3.63
N PRO A 53 -28.22 -5.12 3.20
CA PRO A 53 -28.48 -5.80 1.94
C PRO A 53 -29.85 -6.49 2.02
N ASP A 54 -30.68 -6.31 1.00
CA ASP A 54 -31.87 -7.13 0.84
C ASP A 54 -31.54 -8.52 0.23
N ALA A 55 -32.49 -9.43 0.27
CA ALA A 55 -32.30 -10.79 -0.24
C ALA A 55 -31.99 -10.81 -1.75
N GLU A 56 -32.44 -9.81 -2.50
CA GLU A 56 -32.15 -9.65 -3.92
C GLU A 56 -30.71 -9.27 -4.16
N THR A 57 -30.19 -8.30 -3.40
CA THR A 57 -28.79 -7.87 -3.45
C THR A 57 -27.83 -9.01 -3.06
N VAL A 58 -28.18 -9.80 -2.03
CA VAL A 58 -27.39 -10.98 -1.62
C VAL A 58 -27.32 -12.00 -2.77
N ARG A 59 -28.46 -12.30 -3.41
CA ARG A 59 -28.51 -13.21 -4.55
C ARG A 59 -27.74 -12.69 -5.75
N ALA A 60 -27.92 -11.41 -6.10
CA ALA A 60 -27.21 -10.78 -7.20
C ALA A 60 -25.68 -10.78 -6.99
N ALA A 61 -25.22 -10.59 -5.76
CA ALA A 61 -23.80 -10.69 -5.44
C ALA A 61 -23.26 -12.11 -5.66
N ARG A 62 -24.00 -13.13 -5.22
CA ARG A 62 -23.65 -14.52 -5.42
C ARG A 62 -23.54 -14.85 -6.90
N GLU A 63 -24.57 -14.53 -7.68
CA GLU A 63 -24.62 -14.77 -9.13
C GLU A 63 -23.48 -14.03 -9.85
N TYR A 64 -23.14 -12.83 -9.44
CA TYR A 64 -22.03 -12.06 -9.99
C TYR A 64 -20.70 -12.80 -9.82
N PHE A 65 -20.38 -13.26 -8.62
CA PHE A 65 -19.11 -13.94 -8.36
C PHE A 65 -19.08 -15.37 -8.92
N GLU A 66 -20.18 -16.11 -8.92
CA GLU A 66 -20.27 -17.39 -9.60
C GLU A 66 -20.03 -17.25 -11.12
N GLY A 67 -20.65 -16.25 -11.74
CA GLY A 67 -20.46 -15.93 -13.15
C GLY A 67 -19.02 -15.55 -13.47
N LEU A 68 -18.42 -14.69 -12.63
CA LEU A 68 -17.02 -14.27 -12.75
C LEU A 68 -16.08 -15.49 -12.66
N CYS A 69 -16.21 -16.30 -11.63
CA CYS A 69 -15.36 -17.48 -11.42
C CYS A 69 -15.46 -18.47 -12.59
N ARG A 70 -16.67 -18.68 -13.12
CA ARG A 70 -16.88 -19.53 -14.30
C ARG A 70 -16.17 -18.98 -15.54
N GLN A 71 -16.26 -17.67 -15.79
CA GLN A 71 -15.64 -17.03 -16.96
C GLN A 71 -14.11 -17.05 -16.92
N ILE A 72 -13.52 -16.95 -15.74
CA ILE A 72 -12.05 -16.99 -15.58
C ILE A 72 -11.48 -18.41 -15.45
N GLY A 73 -12.31 -19.45 -15.61
CA GLY A 73 -11.87 -20.83 -15.61
C GLY A 73 -11.77 -21.48 -14.22
N LEU A 74 -12.51 -20.98 -13.24
CA LEU A 74 -12.64 -21.53 -11.89
C LEU A 74 -14.07 -22.00 -11.58
N PRO A 75 -14.59 -22.99 -12.34
CA PRO A 75 -16.00 -23.40 -12.23
C PRO A 75 -16.37 -24.06 -10.90
N ASN A 76 -15.38 -24.61 -10.19
CA ASN A 76 -15.57 -25.33 -8.93
C ASN A 76 -15.39 -24.43 -7.70
N THR A 77 -15.57 -23.11 -7.85
CA THR A 77 -15.51 -22.18 -6.72
C THR A 77 -16.81 -22.21 -5.94
N GLU A 78 -16.72 -22.42 -4.65
CA GLU A 78 -17.84 -22.25 -3.73
C GLU A 78 -17.98 -20.76 -3.40
N VAL A 79 -19.16 -20.20 -3.67
CA VAL A 79 -19.49 -18.79 -3.40
C VAL A 79 -20.56 -18.73 -2.33
N SER A 80 -20.26 -18.15 -1.19
CA SER A 80 -21.23 -17.83 -0.16
C SER A 80 -21.41 -16.31 -0.04
N ALA A 81 -22.65 -15.86 0.09
CA ALA A 81 -23.00 -14.46 0.26
C ALA A 81 -24.04 -14.34 1.35
N TYR A 82 -23.80 -13.45 2.33
CA TYR A 82 -24.70 -13.25 3.47
C TYR A 82 -24.53 -11.86 4.09
N GLU A 83 -25.55 -11.46 4.85
CA GLU A 83 -25.49 -10.23 5.64
C GLU A 83 -24.76 -10.49 6.96
N THR A 84 -23.88 -9.56 7.33
CA THR A 84 -23.23 -9.57 8.65
C THR A 84 -24.00 -8.73 9.66
N GLU A 85 -23.72 -8.90 10.96
CA GLU A 85 -24.30 -8.09 12.05
C GLU A 85 -24.17 -6.57 11.84
N ASN A 86 -23.13 -6.15 11.11
CA ASN A 86 -22.87 -4.74 10.79
C ASN A 86 -23.58 -4.25 9.52
N LYS A 87 -24.61 -4.95 9.06
CA LYS A 87 -25.36 -4.64 7.82
C LYS A 87 -24.45 -4.57 6.58
N THR A 88 -23.38 -5.33 6.56
CA THR A 88 -22.43 -5.42 5.45
C THR A 88 -22.70 -6.72 4.69
N LEU A 89 -22.77 -6.64 3.37
CA LEU A 89 -22.82 -7.83 2.51
C LEU A 89 -21.44 -8.47 2.46
N ARG A 90 -21.30 -9.65 3.05
CA ARG A 90 -20.06 -10.42 2.99
C ARG A 90 -20.17 -11.50 1.93
N VAL A 91 -19.16 -11.59 1.09
CA VAL A 91 -19.01 -12.64 0.08
C VAL A 91 -17.71 -13.36 0.35
N GLU A 92 -17.79 -14.69 0.44
CA GLU A 92 -16.63 -15.56 0.64
C GLU A 92 -16.49 -16.52 -0.54
N LEU A 93 -15.25 -16.65 -1.04
CA LEU A 93 -14.90 -17.52 -2.13
C LEU A 93 -13.93 -18.60 -1.64
N HIS A 94 -14.29 -19.87 -1.90
CA HIS A 94 -13.45 -21.02 -1.56
C HIS A 94 -13.27 -21.92 -2.77
N GLY A 95 -12.05 -22.45 -2.97
CA GLY A 95 -11.76 -23.37 -4.06
C GLY A 95 -10.30 -23.44 -4.44
N GLU A 96 -10.01 -24.23 -5.46
CA GLU A 96 -8.66 -24.33 -6.00
C GLU A 96 -8.34 -23.15 -6.92
N GLY A 97 -7.06 -22.74 -6.96
CA GLY A 97 -6.60 -21.66 -7.85
C GLY A 97 -6.93 -20.24 -7.39
N MET A 98 -7.46 -20.05 -6.18
CA MET A 98 -7.88 -18.74 -5.64
C MET A 98 -6.75 -17.70 -5.58
N GLY A 99 -5.49 -18.11 -5.63
CA GLY A 99 -4.35 -17.17 -5.64
C GLY A 99 -4.38 -16.14 -6.75
N MET A 100 -4.97 -16.47 -7.91
CA MET A 100 -5.16 -15.56 -9.03
C MET A 100 -6.14 -14.43 -8.69
N LEU A 101 -7.21 -14.75 -7.96
CA LEU A 101 -8.22 -13.77 -7.52
C LEU A 101 -7.74 -12.92 -6.33
N ILE A 102 -6.82 -13.43 -5.53
CA ILE A 102 -6.18 -12.68 -4.46
C ILE A 102 -5.21 -11.66 -5.03
N GLY A 103 -4.30 -12.12 -5.91
CA GLY A 103 -3.25 -11.30 -6.49
C GLY A 103 -2.13 -10.93 -5.50
N LYS A 104 -1.19 -10.09 -5.96
CA LYS A 104 -0.06 -9.64 -5.13
C LYS A 104 -0.56 -8.76 -3.99
N GLY A 105 -0.37 -9.19 -2.74
CA GLY A 105 -0.80 -8.42 -1.57
C GLY A 105 -2.32 -8.18 -1.49
N GLY A 106 -3.14 -8.98 -2.18
CA GLY A 106 -4.60 -8.81 -2.20
C GLY A 106 -5.11 -7.76 -3.19
N GLU A 107 -4.26 -7.20 -4.05
CA GLU A 107 -4.64 -6.14 -5.00
C GLU A 107 -5.81 -6.55 -5.90
N THR A 108 -5.77 -7.76 -6.46
CA THR A 108 -6.85 -8.28 -7.33
C THR A 108 -8.15 -8.42 -6.55
N MET A 109 -8.10 -8.98 -5.34
CA MET A 109 -9.27 -9.13 -4.47
C MET A 109 -9.94 -7.78 -4.17
N TYR A 110 -9.14 -6.73 -3.86
CA TYR A 110 -9.69 -5.39 -3.61
C TYR A 110 -10.28 -4.76 -4.86
N ALA A 111 -9.65 -4.95 -6.02
CA ALA A 111 -10.18 -4.48 -7.29
C ALA A 111 -11.52 -5.16 -7.63
N LEU A 112 -11.61 -6.47 -7.44
CA LEU A 112 -12.86 -7.24 -7.62
C LEU A 112 -13.95 -6.77 -6.66
N GLN A 113 -13.62 -6.58 -5.38
CA GLN A 113 -14.55 -6.03 -4.39
C GLN A 113 -15.08 -4.66 -4.83
N TYR A 114 -14.20 -3.78 -5.31
CA TYR A 114 -14.60 -2.45 -5.77
C TYR A 114 -15.54 -2.51 -6.99
N LEU A 115 -15.21 -3.32 -8.00
CA LEU A 115 -16.05 -3.50 -9.20
C LEU A 115 -17.41 -4.12 -8.87
N ALA A 116 -17.44 -5.14 -8.02
CA ALA A 116 -18.68 -5.74 -7.55
C ALA A 116 -19.54 -4.72 -6.77
N SER A 117 -18.91 -3.94 -5.88
CA SER A 117 -19.61 -2.88 -5.16
C SER A 117 -20.23 -1.84 -6.10
N LEU A 118 -19.54 -1.43 -7.17
CA LEU A 118 -20.10 -0.55 -8.17
C LEU A 118 -21.26 -1.19 -8.94
N SER A 119 -21.13 -2.47 -9.27
CA SER A 119 -22.18 -3.20 -10.00
C SER A 119 -23.46 -3.36 -9.20
N LEU A 120 -23.36 -3.64 -7.90
CA LEU A 120 -24.50 -3.85 -7.01
C LEU A 120 -25.15 -2.53 -6.56
N ASN A 121 -24.39 -1.44 -6.49
CA ASN A 121 -24.88 -0.13 -6.04
C ASN A 121 -25.22 0.83 -7.21
N LYS A 122 -25.73 0.32 -8.31
CA LYS A 122 -26.11 1.14 -9.48
C LYS A 122 -27.31 2.03 -9.24
N SER A 123 -28.24 1.60 -8.40
CA SER A 123 -29.48 2.32 -8.11
C SER A 123 -29.23 3.54 -7.22
N GLU A 124 -29.94 4.63 -7.50
CA GLU A 124 -29.85 5.84 -6.68
C GLU A 124 -30.58 5.61 -5.34
N GLY A 125 -29.93 5.94 -4.24
CA GLY A 125 -30.54 6.03 -2.91
C GLY A 125 -29.96 5.14 -1.84
N GLN A 126 -29.78 3.86 -2.07
CA GLN A 126 -29.26 2.93 -1.06
C GLN A 126 -27.84 2.47 -1.42
N PHE A 127 -26.96 2.43 -0.43
CA PHE A 127 -25.60 1.96 -0.58
C PHE A 127 -25.37 0.74 0.31
N THR A 128 -25.15 -0.41 -0.32
CA THR A 128 -24.77 -1.64 0.37
C THR A 128 -23.26 -1.78 0.38
N ARG A 129 -22.70 -1.85 1.58
CA ARG A 129 -21.26 -2.09 1.76
C ARG A 129 -20.97 -3.56 1.47
N LEU A 130 -20.08 -3.82 0.50
CA LEU A 130 -19.61 -5.15 0.14
C LEU A 130 -18.25 -5.42 0.76
N GLU A 131 -18.07 -6.57 1.37
CA GLU A 131 -16.79 -7.12 1.82
C GLU A 131 -16.54 -8.47 1.15
N LEU A 132 -15.45 -8.56 0.39
CA LEU A 132 -15.01 -9.80 -0.25
C LEU A 132 -13.87 -10.41 0.57
N ASP A 133 -13.99 -11.70 0.86
CA ASP A 133 -12.88 -12.50 1.38
C ASP A 133 -12.65 -13.74 0.52
N ILE A 134 -11.41 -14.16 0.38
CA ILE A 134 -11.02 -15.31 -0.43
C ILE A 134 -10.12 -16.20 0.43
N GLU A 135 -10.60 -17.40 0.76
CA GLU A 135 -9.85 -18.38 1.56
C GLU A 135 -9.38 -17.84 2.93
N GLY A 136 -10.08 -16.90 3.56
CA GLY A 136 -9.64 -16.28 4.78
C GLY A 136 -8.34 -15.48 4.61
N TYR A 137 -8.10 -14.94 3.41
CA TYR A 137 -6.86 -14.25 3.06
C TYR A 137 -6.56 -13.08 3.97
N ARG A 138 -7.58 -12.30 4.34
CA ARG A 138 -7.38 -11.09 5.17
C ARG A 138 -6.73 -11.42 6.51
N GLU A 139 -7.20 -12.46 7.18
CA GLU A 139 -6.67 -12.91 8.47
C GLU A 139 -5.27 -13.49 8.31
N LYS A 140 -5.07 -14.39 7.35
CA LYS A 140 -3.77 -14.99 7.03
C LYS A 140 -2.73 -13.91 6.66
N ARG A 141 -3.16 -12.88 5.93
CA ARG A 141 -2.30 -11.77 5.54
C ARG A 141 -1.93 -10.87 6.71
N SER A 142 -2.89 -10.55 7.59
CA SER A 142 -2.64 -9.79 8.82
C SER A 142 -1.59 -10.48 9.68
N ALA A 143 -1.76 -11.76 9.96
CA ALA A 143 -0.78 -12.54 10.72
C ALA A 143 0.61 -12.61 10.07
N ALA A 144 0.66 -12.69 8.73
CA ALA A 144 1.92 -12.65 8.00
C ALA A 144 2.61 -11.28 8.09
N LEU A 145 1.83 -10.18 8.06
CA LEU A 145 2.34 -8.82 8.20
C LEU A 145 2.87 -8.54 9.61
N GLU A 146 2.20 -9.04 10.64
CA GLU A 146 2.67 -8.95 12.02
C GLU A 146 4.05 -9.64 12.18
N LYS A 147 4.17 -10.86 11.67
CA LYS A 147 5.45 -11.59 11.68
C LYS A 147 6.53 -10.84 10.88
N LEU A 148 6.17 -10.26 9.74
CA LEU A 148 7.08 -9.47 8.91
C LEU A 148 7.53 -8.20 9.64
N ALA A 149 6.62 -7.52 10.34
CA ALA A 149 6.92 -6.33 11.12
C ALA A 149 7.96 -6.61 12.21
N LEU A 150 7.74 -7.66 13.01
CA LEU A 150 8.68 -8.07 14.07
C LEU A 150 10.06 -8.44 13.51
N ARG A 151 10.13 -9.26 12.45
CA ARG A 151 11.40 -9.60 11.79
C ARG A 151 12.11 -8.37 11.23
N THR A 152 11.35 -7.39 10.74
CA THR A 152 11.93 -6.14 10.20
C THR A 152 12.45 -5.26 11.33
N ALA A 153 11.78 -5.20 12.48
CA ALA A 153 12.25 -4.52 13.67
C ALA A 153 13.57 -5.13 14.19
N GLU A 154 13.62 -6.45 14.35
CA GLU A 154 14.85 -7.15 14.74
C GLU A 154 16.01 -6.86 13.80
N ARG A 155 15.75 -6.86 12.49
CA ARG A 155 16.75 -6.53 11.47
C ARG A 155 17.22 -5.08 11.58
N ALA A 156 16.29 -4.12 11.81
CA ALA A 156 16.63 -2.72 12.00
C ALA A 156 17.52 -2.51 13.22
N ILE A 157 17.23 -3.19 14.33
CA ILE A 157 18.01 -3.16 15.57
C ILE A 157 19.40 -3.77 15.35
N LYS A 158 19.48 -4.97 14.73
CA LYS A 158 20.76 -5.66 14.45
C LYS A 158 21.66 -4.84 13.54
N GLN A 159 21.09 -4.17 12.53
CA GLN A 159 21.83 -3.38 11.55
C GLN A 159 22.02 -1.92 12.00
N LYS A 160 21.39 -1.50 13.11
CA LYS A 160 21.38 -0.11 13.61
C LYS A 160 21.04 0.92 12.53
N ARG A 161 20.08 0.59 11.67
CA ARG A 161 19.66 1.46 10.57
C ARG A 161 18.16 1.34 10.29
N ASN A 162 17.62 2.34 9.65
CA ASN A 162 16.23 2.34 9.19
C ASN A 162 16.04 1.34 8.05
N ILE A 163 14.93 0.61 8.07
CA ILE A 163 14.56 -0.34 7.02
C ILE A 163 13.27 0.12 6.36
N THR A 164 13.32 0.29 5.04
CA THR A 164 12.15 0.58 4.22
C THR A 164 11.51 -0.73 3.78
N MET A 165 10.22 -0.86 4.02
CA MET A 165 9.41 -2.00 3.56
C MET A 165 8.88 -1.75 2.15
N GLU A 166 8.30 -2.76 1.52
CA GLU A 166 7.60 -2.61 0.24
C GLU A 166 6.37 -1.71 0.39
N TYR A 167 5.87 -1.19 -0.75
CA TYR A 167 4.58 -0.49 -0.75
C TYR A 167 3.45 -1.45 -0.40
N MET A 168 2.44 -0.94 0.28
CA MET A 168 1.32 -1.74 0.77
C MET A 168 0.07 -0.90 0.99
N GLN A 169 -1.06 -1.57 1.01
CA GLN A 169 -2.37 -0.95 1.19
C GLN A 169 -2.49 -0.22 2.54
N PRO A 170 -3.35 0.80 2.66
CA PRO A 170 -3.50 1.57 3.89
C PRO A 170 -3.80 0.73 5.14
N TYR A 171 -4.61 -0.34 5.01
CA TYR A 171 -4.92 -1.22 6.13
C TYR A 171 -3.70 -2.05 6.56
N GLU A 172 -2.88 -2.53 5.61
CA GLU A 172 -1.65 -3.28 5.89
C GLU A 172 -0.64 -2.43 6.65
N ARG A 173 -0.50 -1.15 6.25
CA ARG A 173 0.35 -0.19 6.95
C ARG A 173 -0.11 0.01 8.40
N ARG A 174 -1.42 0.00 8.67
CA ARG A 174 -1.97 0.09 10.02
C ARG A 174 -1.62 -1.14 10.87
N VAL A 175 -1.68 -2.35 10.29
CA VAL A 175 -1.27 -3.58 10.99
C VAL A 175 0.18 -3.46 11.46
N ILE A 176 1.10 -3.05 10.58
CA ILE A 176 2.52 -2.88 10.94
C ILE A 176 2.72 -1.80 11.99
N HIS A 177 2.03 -0.65 11.86
CA HIS A 177 2.10 0.40 12.87
C HIS A 177 1.59 -0.08 14.24
N ALA A 178 0.46 -0.78 14.28
CA ALA A 178 -0.11 -1.33 15.50
C ALA A 178 0.81 -2.37 16.15
N THR A 179 1.39 -3.28 15.36
CA THR A 179 2.31 -4.31 15.83
C THR A 179 3.55 -3.73 16.49
N LEU A 180 4.08 -2.63 15.94
CA LEU A 180 5.33 -2.03 16.42
C LEU A 180 5.12 -0.78 17.29
N GLN A 181 3.88 -0.41 17.59
CA GLN A 181 3.55 0.81 18.33
C GLN A 181 4.22 0.88 19.71
N ASN A 182 4.29 -0.24 20.42
CA ASN A 182 4.84 -0.33 21.78
C ASN A 182 6.26 -0.91 21.78
N HIS A 183 6.97 -0.92 20.68
CA HIS A 183 8.31 -1.48 20.61
C HIS A 183 9.35 -0.45 21.09
N GLU A 184 10.17 -0.80 22.10
CA GLU A 184 11.09 0.12 22.79
C GLU A 184 12.22 0.70 21.92
N SER A 185 12.64 -0.01 20.88
CA SER A 185 13.87 0.30 20.11
C SER A 185 13.60 0.73 18.68
N VAL A 186 12.36 0.71 18.22
CA VAL A 186 11.99 1.12 16.86
C VAL A 186 10.69 1.92 16.87
N SER A 187 10.58 2.84 15.93
CA SER A 187 9.31 3.50 15.58
C SER A 187 8.97 3.25 14.12
N THR A 188 7.77 3.63 13.72
CA THR A 188 7.30 3.40 12.35
C THR A 188 6.75 4.67 11.72
N ARG A 189 7.06 4.90 10.45
CA ARG A 189 6.60 6.04 9.68
C ARG A 189 6.15 5.63 8.29
N SER A 190 4.98 6.10 7.84
CA SER A 190 4.51 5.93 6.46
C SER A 190 5.00 7.07 5.57
N VAL A 191 5.64 6.72 4.43
CA VAL A 191 6.27 7.67 3.50
C VAL A 191 5.82 7.37 2.06
N GLY A 192 5.70 8.41 1.25
CA GLY A 192 5.28 8.33 -0.15
C GLY A 192 3.81 8.66 -0.34
N GLU A 193 3.35 8.58 -1.58
CA GLU A 193 1.97 8.79 -2.00
C GLU A 193 1.35 7.47 -2.45
N ASP A 194 0.05 7.29 -2.23
CA ASP A 194 -0.66 6.11 -2.71
C ASP A 194 -0.66 6.09 -4.25
N PRO A 195 -0.50 4.94 -4.92
CA PRO A 195 -0.45 3.57 -4.37
C PRO A 195 0.93 3.10 -3.88
N PHE A 196 2.00 3.89 -4.04
CA PHE A 196 3.39 3.48 -3.74
C PHE A 196 3.82 3.82 -2.31
N ARG A 197 2.89 4.17 -1.44
CA ARG A 197 3.16 4.50 -0.05
C ARG A 197 3.60 3.27 0.74
N ARG A 198 4.65 3.43 1.56
CA ARG A 198 5.33 2.34 2.28
C ARG A 198 5.60 2.70 3.74
N VAL A 199 5.87 1.71 4.55
CA VAL A 199 6.30 1.89 5.94
C VAL A 199 7.82 1.85 6.01
N ILE A 200 8.39 2.75 6.80
CA ILE A 200 9.79 2.73 7.22
C ILE A 200 9.81 2.38 8.71
N VAL A 201 10.53 1.32 9.06
CA VAL A 201 10.86 0.98 10.43
C VAL A 201 12.13 1.74 10.79
N VAL A 202 12.01 2.67 11.72
CA VAL A 202 13.07 3.59 12.15
C VAL A 202 13.72 3.03 13.40
N TYR A 203 15.03 2.87 13.37
CA TYR A 203 15.80 2.50 14.57
C TYR A 203 16.03 3.74 15.43
N GLU A 204 15.60 3.71 16.69
CA GLU A 204 15.73 4.85 17.61
C GLU A 204 16.94 4.74 18.55
N GLY A 205 17.65 3.61 18.53
CA GLY A 205 18.69 3.36 19.53
C GLY A 205 18.08 3.11 20.92
N ARG A 206 18.83 2.51 21.83
CA ARG A 206 18.46 2.55 23.25
C ARG A 206 18.65 3.99 23.73
N ARG A 207 17.55 4.66 24.12
CA ARG A 207 17.65 5.80 25.03
C ARG A 207 18.13 5.34 26.38
#